data_079d29894fb0b2d8c505fba98a1ad307
#
_entry.id   079d29894fb0b2d8c505fba98a1ad307
#
_cell.length_a   1.000
_cell.length_b   1.000
_cell.length_c   1.000
_cell.angle_alpha   90.00
_cell.angle_beta   90.00
_cell.angle_gamma   90.00
#
_symmetry.space_group_name_H-M   'P 1'
#
loop_
_entity.id
_entity.type
_entity.pdbx_description
1 polymer ?
#
loop_
_entity_poly.entity_id
_entity_poly.type
_entity_poly.pdbx_seq_one_letter_code
_entity_poly.pdbx_strand_id
1 'polypeptide(L)'
;LVVHDGTFFEPLQVVYSDKLDNFSEISKLNVGAAVIVTGKVVATPGTKQPFEIQADEVVVEGESAPDYPLQKKRHSFEYLRTISHLRPRTNTFQAVFRVRSLIAYAIHKFFQEREFVYVHTPLITGSDCEGAGEMFRVTTLDMENLPMTEDGKVDYTKDFFRKETNLTVSGQLNGETYAMAFKNIYTFGPTFRAENSNTTRHAAEFWMIEPEIAFADLKDDMILAESMLKYVIRYVLENAPEEMKFFNQFVDKGLIERLQGVVDADFAHVTY
;
A
#
# COMPACT_ATOMS: atom_id res chain seq x y z
N LEU A 1 -18.95 18.82 -14.99
CA LEU A 1 -18.60 17.84 -13.96
C LEU A 1 -17.13 17.52 -14.04
N VAL A 2 -16.59 17.03 -12.91
CA VAL A 2 -15.28 16.39 -12.86
C VAL A 2 -15.51 14.99 -12.33
N VAL A 3 -15.24 13.98 -13.15
CA VAL A 3 -15.56 12.58 -12.87
C VAL A 3 -14.26 11.79 -12.69
N HIS A 4 -14.29 10.83 -11.78
CA HIS A 4 -13.17 9.95 -11.51
C HIS A 4 -13.68 8.52 -11.29
N ASP A 5 -13.23 7.60 -12.12
CA ASP A 5 -13.63 6.19 -12.07
C ASP A 5 -12.58 5.27 -11.40
N GLY A 6 -11.46 5.86 -10.98
CA GLY A 6 -10.36 5.13 -10.33
C GLY A 6 -9.37 4.46 -11.29
N THR A 7 -9.61 4.46 -12.60
CA THR A 7 -8.72 3.79 -13.57
C THR A 7 -7.46 4.58 -13.89
N PHE A 8 -7.52 5.91 -13.76
CA PHE A 8 -6.39 6.81 -13.96
C PHE A 8 -6.24 7.77 -12.78
N PHE A 9 -5.06 8.35 -12.56
CA PHE A 9 -4.85 9.27 -11.43
C PHE A 9 -5.55 10.61 -11.60
N GLU A 10 -5.46 11.19 -12.83
CA GLU A 10 -6.11 12.45 -13.11
C GLU A 10 -7.61 12.25 -13.37
N PRO A 11 -8.48 13.12 -12.81
CA PRO A 11 -9.90 13.06 -13.08
C PRO A 11 -10.21 13.56 -14.50
N LEU A 12 -11.36 13.18 -15.02
CA LEU A 12 -11.82 13.54 -16.36
C LEU A 12 -12.85 14.68 -16.29
N GLN A 13 -12.64 15.71 -17.11
CA GLN A 13 -13.63 16.78 -17.28
C GLN A 13 -14.77 16.31 -18.17
N VAL A 14 -15.99 16.58 -17.72
CA VAL A 14 -17.22 16.35 -18.47
C VAL A 14 -17.97 17.67 -18.64
N VAL A 15 -18.21 18.05 -19.86
CA VAL A 15 -19.04 19.22 -20.23
C VAL A 15 -20.43 18.72 -20.62
N TYR A 16 -21.47 19.32 -20.06
CA TYR A 16 -22.85 19.01 -20.33
C TYR A 16 -23.65 20.29 -20.59
N SER A 17 -24.67 20.17 -21.39
CA SER A 17 -25.50 21.29 -21.83
C SER A 17 -26.78 21.41 -21.01
N ASP A 18 -27.34 22.64 -20.94
CA ASP A 18 -28.67 22.94 -20.43
C ASP A 18 -29.82 22.32 -21.25
N LYS A 19 -29.48 21.69 -22.38
CA LYS A 19 -30.43 20.94 -23.20
C LYS A 19 -30.72 19.53 -22.71
N LEU A 20 -29.96 19.04 -21.74
CA LEU A 20 -30.24 17.73 -21.11
C LEU A 20 -31.52 17.85 -20.27
N ASP A 21 -32.43 16.89 -20.41
CA ASP A 21 -33.71 16.87 -19.71
C ASP A 21 -33.56 16.94 -18.18
N ASN A 22 -32.47 16.34 -17.65
CA ASN A 22 -32.15 16.32 -16.22
C ASN A 22 -31.05 17.33 -15.81
N PHE A 23 -30.82 18.38 -16.60
CA PHE A 23 -29.83 19.42 -16.28
C PHE A 23 -29.99 20.00 -14.87
N SER A 24 -31.21 20.25 -14.45
CA SER A 24 -31.51 20.80 -13.10
C SER A 24 -31.10 19.85 -11.99
N GLU A 25 -31.22 18.55 -12.18
CA GLU A 25 -30.77 17.51 -11.26
C GLU A 25 -29.22 17.47 -11.20
N ILE A 26 -28.57 17.34 -12.35
CA ILE A 26 -27.12 17.25 -12.48
C ILE A 26 -26.44 18.48 -11.86
N SER A 27 -27.01 19.68 -12.08
CA SER A 27 -26.42 20.93 -11.57
C SER A 27 -26.43 21.07 -10.06
N LYS A 28 -27.26 20.27 -9.35
CA LYS A 28 -27.39 20.25 -7.88
C LYS A 28 -26.62 19.11 -7.20
N LEU A 29 -25.99 18.24 -7.97
CA LEU A 29 -25.24 17.11 -7.42
C LEU A 29 -24.10 17.55 -6.50
N ASN A 30 -24.03 16.91 -5.34
CA ASN A 30 -22.94 17.09 -4.40
C ASN A 30 -21.71 16.26 -4.80
N VAL A 31 -20.56 16.61 -4.22
CA VAL A 31 -19.34 15.82 -4.33
C VAL A 31 -19.58 14.41 -3.80
N GLY A 32 -19.14 13.40 -4.53
CA GLY A 32 -19.33 12.00 -4.16
C GLY A 32 -20.56 11.33 -4.77
N ALA A 33 -21.39 12.06 -5.50
CA ALA A 33 -22.47 11.46 -6.29
C ALA A 33 -21.91 10.51 -7.36
N ALA A 34 -22.63 9.44 -7.66
CA ALA A 34 -22.30 8.47 -8.70
C ALA A 34 -23.08 8.79 -9.97
N VAL A 35 -22.36 8.85 -11.11
CA VAL A 35 -22.98 9.15 -12.40
C VAL A 35 -22.43 8.23 -13.48
N ILE A 36 -23.29 7.92 -14.49
CA ILE A 36 -22.86 7.33 -15.76
C ILE A 36 -22.95 8.42 -16.80
N VAL A 37 -21.88 8.63 -17.53
CA VAL A 37 -21.79 9.63 -18.59
C VAL A 37 -21.58 8.95 -19.94
N THR A 38 -22.48 9.21 -20.88
CA THR A 38 -22.36 8.84 -22.27
C THR A 38 -22.11 10.08 -23.10
N GLY A 39 -21.10 10.07 -23.99
CA GLY A 39 -20.78 11.25 -24.77
C GLY A 39 -19.60 11.05 -25.70
N LYS A 40 -19.14 12.13 -26.29
CA LYS A 40 -18.04 12.19 -27.25
C LYS A 40 -16.78 12.71 -26.60
N VAL A 41 -15.67 12.00 -26.79
CA VAL A 41 -14.35 12.51 -26.45
C VAL A 41 -13.92 13.56 -27.43
N VAL A 42 -13.61 14.75 -26.95
CA VAL A 42 -13.20 15.91 -27.75
C VAL A 42 -11.83 16.38 -27.33
N ALA A 43 -10.92 16.54 -28.26
CA ALA A 43 -9.60 17.10 -28.00
C ALA A 43 -9.70 18.59 -27.62
N THR A 44 -8.99 18.97 -26.57
CA THR A 44 -8.93 20.35 -26.05
C THR A 44 -7.47 20.82 -25.95
N PRO A 45 -6.79 20.98 -27.11
CA PRO A 45 -5.39 21.39 -27.14
C PRO A 45 -5.20 22.77 -26.52
N GLY A 46 -4.16 22.91 -25.69
CA GLY A 46 -3.83 24.16 -25.00
C GLY A 46 -4.60 24.44 -23.72
N THR A 47 -5.48 23.54 -23.30
CA THR A 47 -6.12 23.58 -21.97
C THR A 47 -5.41 22.71 -20.95
N LYS A 48 -5.86 22.76 -19.69
CA LYS A 48 -5.28 21.97 -18.60
C LYS A 48 -5.37 20.46 -18.86
N GLN A 49 -6.45 20.01 -19.51
CA GLN A 49 -6.62 18.61 -19.93
C GLN A 49 -6.59 18.53 -21.47
N PRO A 50 -5.92 17.53 -22.04
CA PRO A 50 -5.79 17.41 -23.49
C PRO A 50 -7.09 17.00 -24.19
N PHE A 51 -8.08 16.53 -23.44
CA PHE A 51 -9.41 16.14 -23.93
C PHE A 51 -10.47 16.27 -22.83
N GLU A 52 -11.71 16.28 -23.21
CA GLU A 52 -12.87 16.25 -22.33
C GLU A 52 -13.97 15.36 -22.92
N ILE A 53 -14.97 14.98 -22.12
CA ILE A 53 -16.20 14.37 -22.64
C ILE A 53 -17.26 15.46 -22.81
N GLN A 54 -17.82 15.58 -24.02
CA GLN A 54 -19.07 16.30 -24.25
C GLN A 54 -20.20 15.30 -24.06
N ALA A 55 -20.96 15.46 -22.99
CA ALA A 55 -21.98 14.52 -22.61
C ALA A 55 -23.21 14.64 -23.51
N ASP A 56 -23.64 13.53 -24.10
CA ASP A 56 -24.92 13.36 -24.75
C ASP A 56 -25.99 12.93 -23.73
N GLU A 57 -25.57 12.22 -22.66
CA GLU A 57 -26.43 11.74 -21.57
C GLU A 57 -25.64 11.69 -20.26
N VAL A 58 -26.29 11.99 -19.14
CA VAL A 58 -25.78 11.79 -17.77
C VAL A 58 -26.87 11.14 -16.94
N VAL A 59 -26.63 9.92 -16.47
CA VAL A 59 -27.52 9.19 -15.56
C VAL A 59 -27.00 9.34 -14.15
N VAL A 60 -27.85 9.72 -13.20
CA VAL A 60 -27.53 9.78 -11.78
C VAL A 60 -27.84 8.44 -11.15
N GLU A 61 -26.80 7.66 -10.84
CA GLU A 61 -26.92 6.34 -10.20
C GLU A 61 -27.09 6.44 -8.69
N GLY A 62 -26.53 7.51 -8.10
CA GLY A 62 -26.67 7.74 -6.67
C GLY A 62 -26.28 9.15 -6.28
N GLU A 63 -27.12 9.75 -5.46
CA GLU A 63 -26.87 11.05 -4.87
C GLU A 63 -25.89 10.95 -3.71
N SER A 64 -25.22 12.06 -3.38
CA SER A 64 -24.42 12.22 -2.18
C SER A 64 -25.05 13.23 -1.25
N ALA A 65 -25.06 12.93 0.04
CA ALA A 65 -25.60 13.84 1.04
C ALA A 65 -24.80 15.16 1.11
N PRO A 66 -25.45 16.29 1.45
CA PRO A 66 -24.78 17.59 1.56
C PRO A 66 -23.65 17.63 2.60
N ASP A 67 -23.72 16.78 3.60
CA ASP A 67 -22.72 16.62 4.68
C ASP A 67 -21.63 15.58 4.38
N TYR A 68 -21.51 15.13 3.12
CA TYR A 68 -20.45 14.21 2.71
C TYR A 68 -19.09 14.70 3.18
N PRO A 69 -18.30 13.88 3.92
CA PRO A 69 -17.11 14.37 4.64
C PRO A 69 -16.00 14.93 3.75
N LEU A 70 -15.85 14.40 2.53
CA LEU A 70 -14.82 14.84 1.58
C LEU A 70 -15.32 15.99 0.71
N GLN A 71 -15.30 17.20 1.26
CA GLN A 71 -15.64 18.41 0.52
C GLN A 71 -14.46 18.94 -0.32
N LYS A 72 -14.71 19.89 -1.24
CA LYS A 72 -13.71 20.56 -2.10
C LYS A 72 -12.78 21.48 -1.29
N LYS A 73 -12.05 20.91 -0.33
CA LYS A 73 -11.06 21.61 0.52
C LYS A 73 -9.89 20.66 0.82
N ARG A 74 -8.78 21.22 1.26
CA ARG A 74 -7.66 20.42 1.79
C ARG A 74 -8.07 19.79 3.11
N HIS A 75 -7.83 18.48 3.26
CA HIS A 75 -8.01 17.73 4.49
C HIS A 75 -6.65 17.38 5.09
N SER A 76 -6.53 17.47 6.43
CA SER A 76 -5.31 17.03 7.11
C SER A 76 -5.22 15.50 7.18
N PHE A 77 -4.02 14.96 7.34
CA PHE A 77 -3.83 13.52 7.50
C PHE A 77 -4.49 12.99 8.78
N GLU A 78 -4.50 13.77 9.85
CA GLU A 78 -5.16 13.42 11.12
C GLU A 78 -6.66 13.25 10.89
N TYR A 79 -7.30 14.21 10.22
CA TYR A 79 -8.72 14.11 9.88
C TYR A 79 -9.00 12.89 8.98
N LEU A 80 -8.17 12.67 7.96
CA LEU A 80 -8.37 11.54 7.05
C LEU A 80 -8.20 10.17 7.74
N ARG A 81 -7.48 10.08 8.85
CA ARG A 81 -7.43 8.88 9.68
C ARG A 81 -8.75 8.59 10.39
N THR A 82 -9.50 9.62 10.78
CA THR A 82 -10.83 9.43 11.41
C THR A 82 -11.89 8.93 10.44
N ILE A 83 -11.68 9.12 9.13
CA ILE A 83 -12.56 8.66 8.05
C ILE A 83 -11.80 7.72 7.11
N SER A 84 -11.09 6.75 7.66
CA SER A 84 -10.17 5.86 6.93
C SER A 84 -10.81 5.14 5.75
N HIS A 85 -12.11 4.81 5.82
CA HIS A 85 -12.90 4.19 4.76
C HIS A 85 -13.16 5.13 3.55
N LEU A 86 -13.08 6.45 3.72
CA LEU A 86 -13.25 7.43 2.64
C LEU A 86 -11.92 8.00 2.13
N ARG A 87 -10.84 7.97 2.93
CA ARG A 87 -9.56 8.58 2.55
C ARG A 87 -8.99 8.11 1.20
N PRO A 88 -9.22 6.86 0.71
CA PRO A 88 -8.77 6.44 -0.61
C PRO A 88 -9.34 7.27 -1.77
N ARG A 89 -10.45 7.99 -1.55
CA ARG A 89 -11.06 8.87 -2.56
C ARG A 89 -10.38 10.23 -2.69
N THR A 90 -9.41 10.56 -1.81
CA THR A 90 -8.64 11.80 -1.91
C THR A 90 -7.46 11.62 -2.88
N ASN A 91 -7.08 12.68 -3.60
CA ASN A 91 -5.94 12.63 -4.52
C ASN A 91 -4.67 12.13 -3.84
N THR A 92 -4.39 12.57 -2.60
CA THR A 92 -3.20 12.14 -1.86
C THR A 92 -3.18 10.63 -1.63
N PHE A 93 -4.29 10.06 -1.14
CA PHE A 93 -4.32 8.63 -0.86
C PHE A 93 -4.53 7.78 -2.12
N GLN A 94 -5.14 8.32 -3.16
CA GLN A 94 -5.12 7.68 -4.48
C GLN A 94 -3.67 7.53 -4.97
N ALA A 95 -2.90 8.62 -4.96
CA ALA A 95 -1.48 8.57 -5.33
C ALA A 95 -0.70 7.57 -4.45
N VAL A 96 -0.88 7.63 -3.12
CA VAL A 96 -0.21 6.72 -2.17
C VAL A 96 -0.52 5.25 -2.48
N PHE A 97 -1.80 4.89 -2.62
CA PHE A 97 -2.16 3.49 -2.81
C PHE A 97 -1.85 2.97 -4.21
N ARG A 98 -1.90 3.82 -5.25
CA ARG A 98 -1.46 3.45 -6.60
C ARG A 98 0.04 3.19 -6.64
N VAL A 99 0.85 4.09 -6.07
CA VAL A 99 2.31 3.90 -5.98
C VAL A 99 2.66 2.70 -5.10
N ARG A 100 1.98 2.50 -3.95
CA ARG A 100 2.16 1.31 -3.11
C ARG A 100 1.88 0.00 -3.87
N SER A 101 0.79 -0.05 -4.63
CA SER A 101 0.46 -1.20 -5.48
C SER A 101 1.54 -1.47 -6.53
N LEU A 102 2.02 -0.41 -7.17
CA LEU A 102 3.08 -0.50 -8.18
C LEU A 102 4.41 -0.97 -7.58
N ILE A 103 4.77 -0.47 -6.39
CA ILE A 103 5.96 -0.91 -5.66
C ILE A 103 5.89 -2.40 -5.35
N ALA A 104 4.75 -2.90 -4.86
CA ALA A 104 4.57 -4.32 -4.57
C ALA A 104 4.81 -5.19 -5.82
N TYR A 105 4.26 -4.76 -6.97
CA TYR A 105 4.51 -5.43 -8.23
C TYR A 105 5.99 -5.37 -8.65
N ALA A 106 6.62 -4.20 -8.52
CA ALA A 106 8.03 -4.02 -8.86
C ALA A 106 8.96 -4.89 -8.02
N ILE A 107 8.68 -5.07 -6.73
CA ILE A 107 9.41 -5.97 -5.83
C ILE A 107 9.31 -7.40 -6.33
N HIS A 108 8.09 -7.90 -6.58
CA HIS A 108 7.91 -9.24 -7.12
C HIS A 108 8.62 -9.42 -8.47
N LYS A 109 8.48 -8.43 -9.37
CA LYS A 109 9.13 -8.45 -10.69
C LYS A 109 10.66 -8.52 -10.57
N PHE A 110 11.25 -7.70 -9.69
CA PHE A 110 12.69 -7.68 -9.45
C PHE A 110 13.22 -9.05 -9.05
N PHE A 111 12.60 -9.71 -8.09
CA PHE A 111 13.04 -11.01 -7.60
C PHE A 111 12.75 -12.14 -8.59
N GLN A 112 11.57 -12.15 -9.21
CA GLN A 112 11.19 -13.18 -10.16
C GLN A 112 12.08 -13.18 -11.42
N GLU A 113 12.45 -12.00 -11.93
CA GLU A 113 13.39 -11.87 -13.06
C GLU A 113 14.82 -12.32 -12.74
N ARG A 114 15.13 -12.51 -11.45
CA ARG A 114 16.42 -13.01 -10.93
C ARG A 114 16.32 -14.44 -10.41
N GLU A 115 15.26 -15.15 -10.80
CA GLU A 115 15.04 -16.56 -10.47
C GLU A 115 14.93 -16.84 -8.97
N PHE A 116 14.50 -15.84 -8.17
CA PHE A 116 14.14 -16.07 -6.78
C PHE A 116 12.75 -16.68 -6.69
N VAL A 117 12.58 -17.64 -5.79
CA VAL A 117 11.28 -18.24 -5.49
C VAL A 117 10.57 -17.44 -4.40
N TYR A 118 9.37 -16.95 -4.69
CA TYR A 118 8.52 -16.34 -3.68
C TYR A 118 7.96 -17.39 -2.73
N VAL A 119 8.14 -17.17 -1.42
CA VAL A 119 7.64 -18.07 -0.39
C VAL A 119 6.65 -17.34 0.51
N HIS A 120 5.45 -17.90 0.64
CA HIS A 120 4.48 -17.48 1.64
C HIS A 120 4.70 -18.27 2.93
N THR A 121 5.31 -17.62 3.93
CA THR A 121 5.52 -18.23 5.25
C THR A 121 4.29 -18.03 6.16
N PRO A 122 4.04 -18.93 7.14
CA PRO A 122 2.89 -18.81 8.03
C PRO A 122 2.91 -17.52 8.84
N LEU A 123 1.76 -16.84 8.91
CA LEU A 123 1.58 -15.65 9.76
C LEU A 123 1.27 -16.01 11.21
N ILE A 124 0.61 -17.15 11.44
CA ILE A 124 0.38 -17.71 12.79
C ILE A 124 1.44 -18.76 13.03
N THR A 125 2.25 -18.58 14.05
CA THR A 125 3.40 -19.42 14.33
C THR A 125 3.54 -19.73 15.82
N GLY A 126 4.11 -20.87 16.14
CA GLY A 126 4.56 -21.21 17.50
C GLY A 126 6.05 -20.88 17.73
N SER A 127 6.73 -20.30 16.74
CA SER A 127 8.15 -19.99 16.80
C SER A 127 8.39 -18.51 16.94
N ASP A 128 9.30 -18.15 17.82
CA ASP A 128 9.91 -16.83 17.89
C ASP A 128 11.08 -16.80 16.90
N CYS A 129 11.15 -15.77 16.06
CA CYS A 129 12.26 -15.58 15.14
C CYS A 129 13.42 -14.88 15.86
N GLU A 130 14.30 -15.67 16.49
CA GLU A 130 15.53 -15.20 17.17
C GLU A 130 15.32 -14.11 18.23
N GLY A 131 14.13 -14.02 18.84
CA GLY A 131 13.79 -12.93 19.76
C GLY A 131 13.68 -11.57 19.11
N ALA A 132 13.37 -11.52 17.80
CA ALA A 132 13.38 -10.30 17.00
C ALA A 132 12.32 -9.26 17.39
N GLY A 133 11.38 -9.58 18.27
CA GLY A 133 10.37 -8.65 18.75
C GLY A 133 9.36 -9.27 19.69
N GLU A 134 8.59 -8.43 20.39
CA GLU A 134 7.44 -8.89 21.18
C GLU A 134 6.33 -9.37 20.25
N MET A 135 5.75 -10.53 20.54
CA MET A 135 4.76 -11.18 19.68
C MET A 135 3.34 -10.92 20.18
N PHE A 136 2.45 -10.58 19.25
CA PHE A 136 1.01 -10.63 19.51
C PHE A 136 0.55 -12.07 19.61
N ARG A 137 -0.20 -12.39 20.67
CA ARG A 137 -0.76 -13.72 20.87
C ARG A 137 -2.01 -13.95 20.02
N VAL A 138 -2.10 -15.14 19.42
CA VAL A 138 -3.30 -15.61 18.70
C VAL A 138 -3.93 -16.73 19.51
N THR A 139 -5.16 -16.55 19.92
CA THR A 139 -5.90 -17.53 20.72
C THR A 139 -7.38 -17.50 20.42
N THR A 140 -8.06 -18.64 20.56
CA THR A 140 -9.52 -18.78 20.53
C THR A 140 -10.11 -19.04 21.92
N LEU A 141 -9.27 -19.02 22.97
CA LEU A 141 -9.73 -19.16 24.34
C LEU A 141 -10.57 -17.96 24.77
N ASP A 142 -11.59 -18.22 25.58
CA ASP A 142 -12.37 -17.18 26.22
C ASP A 142 -11.51 -16.44 27.25
N MET A 143 -11.21 -15.17 27.00
CA MET A 143 -10.36 -14.35 27.86
C MET A 143 -11.00 -14.02 29.22
N GLU A 144 -12.32 -14.17 29.36
CA GLU A 144 -13.03 -13.99 30.63
C GLU A 144 -13.02 -15.27 31.49
N ASN A 145 -12.82 -16.45 30.85
CA ASN A 145 -12.84 -17.76 31.51
C ASN A 145 -11.70 -18.64 30.98
N LEU A 146 -10.46 -18.20 31.22
CA LEU A 146 -9.29 -18.92 30.74
C LEU A 146 -9.17 -20.30 31.42
N PRO A 147 -9.01 -21.38 30.65
CA PRO A 147 -8.68 -22.68 31.20
C PRO A 147 -7.28 -22.64 31.82
N MET A 148 -7.13 -23.13 33.07
CA MET A 148 -5.86 -23.11 33.79
C MET A 148 -5.39 -24.53 34.03
N THR A 149 -4.07 -24.70 34.02
CA THR A 149 -3.38 -25.91 34.45
C THR A 149 -3.30 -25.96 35.99
N GLU A 150 -2.92 -27.09 36.56
CA GLU A 150 -2.76 -27.25 38.01
C GLU A 150 -1.70 -26.31 38.62
N ASP A 151 -0.70 -25.92 37.84
CA ASP A 151 0.36 -24.97 38.23
C ASP A 151 -0.01 -23.50 37.99
N GLY A 152 -1.27 -23.21 37.62
CA GLY A 152 -1.79 -21.85 37.50
C GLY A 152 -1.41 -21.12 36.21
N LYS A 153 -1.01 -21.84 35.17
CA LYS A 153 -0.76 -21.27 33.83
C LYS A 153 -1.96 -21.49 32.91
N VAL A 154 -2.01 -20.74 31.83
CA VAL A 154 -3.03 -20.94 30.79
C VAL A 154 -2.85 -22.31 30.13
N ASP A 155 -3.93 -23.10 30.09
CA ASP A 155 -3.93 -24.43 29.45
C ASP A 155 -4.17 -24.30 27.93
N TYR A 156 -3.11 -24.06 27.19
CA TYR A 156 -3.16 -23.98 25.72
C TYR A 156 -3.51 -25.30 25.03
N THR A 157 -3.56 -26.45 25.73
CA THR A 157 -4.05 -27.70 25.14
C THR A 157 -5.53 -27.62 24.77
N LYS A 158 -6.26 -26.66 25.34
CA LYS A 158 -7.66 -26.36 25.04
C LYS A 158 -7.84 -25.33 23.91
N ASP A 159 -6.74 -24.70 23.47
CA ASP A 159 -6.78 -23.74 22.36
C ASP A 159 -6.83 -24.45 20.99
N PHE A 160 -7.10 -23.68 19.93
CA PHE A 160 -7.28 -24.19 18.58
C PHE A 160 -6.11 -25.05 18.10
N PHE A 161 -4.88 -24.56 18.26
CA PHE A 161 -3.65 -25.28 17.88
C PHE A 161 -3.10 -26.20 18.97
N ARG A 162 -3.77 -26.30 20.10
CA ARG A 162 -3.34 -27.06 21.30
C ARG A 162 -1.95 -26.69 21.83
N LYS A 163 -1.48 -25.52 21.51
CA LYS A 163 -0.23 -24.91 21.97
C LYS A 163 -0.32 -23.40 21.84
N GLU A 164 0.55 -22.70 22.53
CA GLU A 164 0.70 -21.25 22.37
C GLU A 164 1.08 -20.90 20.94
N THR A 165 0.38 -19.92 20.35
CA THR A 165 0.63 -19.40 19.01
C THR A 165 0.57 -17.87 18.99
N ASN A 166 1.30 -17.29 18.05
CA ASN A 166 1.49 -15.85 17.94
C ASN A 166 1.45 -15.41 16.47
N LEU A 167 1.30 -14.12 16.25
CA LEU A 167 1.57 -13.53 14.95
C LEU A 167 3.08 -13.45 14.72
N THR A 168 3.53 -13.74 13.51
CA THR A 168 4.95 -13.75 13.16
C THR A 168 5.57 -12.35 13.24
N VAL A 169 6.82 -12.27 13.69
CA VAL A 169 7.65 -11.06 13.69
C VAL A 169 8.57 -10.98 12.48
N SER A 170 8.73 -12.08 11.72
CA SER A 170 9.54 -12.20 10.51
C SER A 170 9.23 -13.51 9.78
N GLY A 171 9.35 -13.50 8.48
CA GLY A 171 9.30 -14.71 7.64
C GLY A 171 10.61 -15.46 7.54
N GLN A 172 11.71 -14.89 8.06
CA GLN A 172 13.08 -15.39 7.88
C GLN A 172 13.24 -16.85 8.31
N LEU A 173 12.89 -17.19 9.55
CA LEU A 173 13.14 -18.53 10.10
C LEU A 173 12.53 -19.66 9.26
N ASN A 174 11.31 -19.46 8.78
CA ASN A 174 10.69 -20.39 7.83
C ASN A 174 11.31 -20.26 6.42
N GLY A 175 11.65 -19.04 5.98
CA GLY A 175 12.27 -18.77 4.69
C GLY A 175 13.58 -19.51 4.50
N GLU A 176 14.45 -19.54 5.49
CA GLU A 176 15.71 -20.27 5.46
C GLU A 176 15.56 -21.77 5.14
N THR A 177 14.48 -22.40 5.63
CA THR A 177 14.21 -23.81 5.30
C THR A 177 13.93 -24.01 3.81
N TYR A 178 13.32 -23.03 3.16
CA TYR A 178 13.07 -23.05 1.71
C TYR A 178 14.34 -22.69 0.91
N ALA A 179 15.18 -21.80 1.44
CA ALA A 179 16.48 -21.50 0.81
C ALA A 179 17.38 -22.75 0.72
N MET A 180 17.29 -23.66 1.67
CA MET A 180 17.95 -24.97 1.63
C MET A 180 17.51 -25.85 0.46
N ALA A 181 16.30 -25.63 -0.07
CA ALA A 181 15.77 -26.40 -1.19
C ALA A 181 15.87 -25.65 -2.53
N PHE A 182 15.69 -24.32 -2.51
CA PHE A 182 15.55 -23.49 -3.73
C PHE A 182 16.72 -22.53 -3.96
N LYS A 183 17.70 -22.49 -3.07
CA LYS A 183 18.87 -21.60 -3.10
C LYS A 183 18.52 -20.13 -2.88
N ASN A 184 17.73 -19.51 -3.74
CA ASN A 184 17.35 -18.11 -3.68
C ASN A 184 15.84 -18.00 -3.48
N ILE A 185 15.43 -17.46 -2.36
CA ILE A 185 14.01 -17.22 -2.04
C ILE A 185 13.81 -15.80 -1.55
N TYR A 186 12.58 -15.36 -1.50
CA TYR A 186 12.21 -14.16 -0.76
C TYR A 186 10.82 -14.32 -0.16
N THR A 187 10.63 -13.73 1.01
CA THR A 187 9.32 -13.43 1.55
C THR A 187 8.98 -11.98 1.27
N PHE A 188 7.71 -11.70 1.07
CA PHE A 188 7.19 -10.34 1.02
C PHE A 188 5.76 -10.36 1.56
N GLY A 189 5.61 -9.96 2.81
CA GLY A 189 4.34 -10.10 3.50
C GLY A 189 4.28 -9.36 4.84
N PRO A 190 3.10 -9.37 5.49
CA PRO A 190 2.88 -8.70 6.75
C PRO A 190 3.64 -9.39 7.88
N THR A 191 4.20 -8.57 8.77
CA THR A 191 4.81 -8.95 10.04
C THR A 191 4.25 -8.09 11.16
N PHE A 192 4.33 -8.59 12.38
CA PHE A 192 3.66 -7.98 13.53
C PHE A 192 4.62 -7.93 14.71
N ARG A 193 4.74 -6.76 15.33
CA ARG A 193 5.56 -6.56 16.53
C ARG A 193 4.77 -5.78 17.57
N ALA A 194 4.74 -6.29 18.80
CA ALA A 194 3.92 -5.76 19.89
C ALA A 194 4.69 -4.81 20.82
N GLU A 195 5.92 -4.43 20.49
CA GLU A 195 6.72 -3.53 21.32
C GLU A 195 5.98 -2.20 21.55
N ASN A 196 5.96 -1.78 22.77
CA ASN A 196 5.39 -0.50 23.15
C ASN A 196 6.31 0.65 22.74
N SER A 197 6.27 1.01 21.47
CA SER A 197 7.06 2.10 20.89
C SER A 197 6.16 3.13 20.22
N ASN A 198 6.27 4.39 20.66
CA ASN A 198 5.48 5.53 20.18
C ASN A 198 6.32 6.47 19.31
N THR A 199 7.02 5.93 18.32
CA THR A 199 7.78 6.76 17.37
C THR A 199 7.07 6.82 16.01
N THR A 200 7.43 7.80 15.20
CA THR A 200 6.89 7.95 13.83
C THR A 200 7.33 6.86 12.87
N ARG A 201 8.27 5.99 13.28
CA ARG A 201 8.87 4.94 12.45
C ARG A 201 8.49 3.53 12.89
N HIS A 202 7.70 3.38 13.97
CA HIS A 202 7.24 2.07 14.45
C HIS A 202 5.77 1.89 14.12
N ALA A 203 5.45 0.74 13.58
CA ALA A 203 4.10 0.27 13.34
C ALA A 203 3.97 -1.16 13.87
N ALA A 204 2.81 -1.48 14.46
CA ALA A 204 2.55 -2.82 14.98
C ALA A 204 2.35 -3.86 13.86
N GLU A 205 1.98 -3.41 12.68
CA GLU A 205 1.87 -4.22 11.45
C GLU A 205 2.59 -3.50 10.31
N PHE A 206 3.47 -4.21 9.63
CA PHE A 206 4.21 -3.69 8.45
C PHE A 206 4.62 -4.85 7.55
N TRP A 207 4.97 -4.53 6.32
CA TRP A 207 5.43 -5.54 5.36
C TRP A 207 6.94 -5.55 5.29
N MET A 208 7.54 -6.74 5.33
CA MET A 208 8.97 -6.94 5.16
C MET A 208 9.28 -7.58 3.80
N ILE A 209 10.43 -7.21 3.25
CA ILE A 209 11.04 -7.84 2.08
C ILE A 209 12.27 -8.56 2.62
N GLU A 210 12.26 -9.88 2.58
CA GLU A 210 13.27 -10.71 3.24
C GLU A 210 13.81 -11.75 2.24
N PRO A 211 14.82 -11.40 1.42
CA PRO A 211 15.51 -12.36 0.58
C PRO A 211 16.44 -13.24 1.42
N GLU A 212 16.47 -14.54 1.08
CA GLU A 212 17.42 -15.50 1.66
C GLU A 212 18.18 -16.17 0.52
N ILE A 213 19.52 -16.12 0.58
CA ILE A 213 20.40 -16.52 -0.50
C ILE A 213 21.43 -17.52 0.02
N ALA A 214 21.31 -18.77 -0.39
CA ALA A 214 22.29 -19.77 -0.01
C ALA A 214 23.67 -19.45 -0.62
N PHE A 215 24.72 -19.62 0.17
CA PHE A 215 26.12 -19.40 -0.19
C PHE A 215 26.51 -17.93 -0.43
N ALA A 216 25.67 -16.98 -0.09
CA ALA A 216 25.96 -15.54 -0.15
C ALA A 216 26.64 -15.05 1.13
N ASP A 217 27.47 -14.03 1.01
CA ASP A 217 28.01 -13.28 2.13
C ASP A 217 27.36 -11.89 2.25
N LEU A 218 27.77 -11.11 3.25
CA LEU A 218 27.28 -9.75 3.49
C LEU A 218 27.47 -8.84 2.26
N LYS A 219 28.53 -9.02 1.49
CA LYS A 219 28.78 -8.20 0.31
C LYS A 219 27.78 -8.50 -0.80
N ASP A 220 27.45 -9.76 -0.99
CA ASP A 220 26.43 -10.19 -1.95
C ASP A 220 25.06 -9.61 -1.60
N ASP A 221 24.70 -9.64 -0.32
CA ASP A 221 23.44 -9.08 0.18
C ASP A 221 23.38 -7.55 -0.01
N MET A 222 24.46 -6.83 0.30
CA MET A 222 24.53 -5.38 0.06
C MET A 222 24.33 -5.03 -1.43
N ILE A 223 24.93 -5.80 -2.34
CA ILE A 223 24.79 -5.61 -3.79
C ILE A 223 23.34 -5.87 -4.24
N LEU A 224 22.71 -6.91 -3.70
CA LEU A 224 21.31 -7.21 -3.99
C LEU A 224 20.40 -6.10 -3.47
N ALA A 225 20.61 -5.65 -2.24
CA ALA A 225 19.80 -4.58 -1.62
C ALA A 225 19.88 -3.26 -2.42
N GLU A 226 21.10 -2.83 -2.81
CA GLU A 226 21.30 -1.66 -3.67
C GLU A 226 20.59 -1.81 -5.01
N SER A 227 20.75 -2.96 -5.66
CA SER A 227 20.13 -3.25 -6.96
C SER A 227 18.61 -3.21 -6.87
N MET A 228 18.03 -3.77 -5.80
CA MET A 228 16.58 -3.77 -5.55
C MET A 228 16.05 -2.36 -5.34
N LEU A 229 16.68 -1.58 -4.46
CA LEU A 229 16.24 -0.21 -4.17
C LEU A 229 16.27 0.67 -5.42
N LYS A 230 17.37 0.64 -6.18
CA LYS A 230 17.49 1.39 -7.43
C LYS A 230 16.46 0.94 -8.47
N TYR A 231 16.24 -0.36 -8.59
CA TYR A 231 15.25 -0.91 -9.52
C TYR A 231 13.82 -0.44 -9.18
N VAL A 232 13.40 -0.58 -7.92
CA VAL A 232 12.06 -0.20 -7.48
C VAL A 232 11.83 1.31 -7.63
N ILE A 233 12.78 2.14 -7.25
CA ILE A 233 12.69 3.59 -7.40
C ILE A 233 12.55 3.97 -8.88
N ARG A 234 13.41 3.45 -9.75
CA ARG A 234 13.35 3.69 -11.20
C ARG A 234 12.01 3.24 -11.77
N TYR A 235 11.55 2.06 -11.39
CA TYR A 235 10.28 1.52 -11.84
C TYR A 235 9.10 2.44 -11.50
N VAL A 236 9.08 3.01 -10.30
CA VAL A 236 8.04 3.97 -9.87
C VAL A 236 8.14 5.28 -10.65
N LEU A 237 9.34 5.84 -10.81
CA LEU A 237 9.54 7.09 -11.55
C LEU A 237 9.08 6.96 -13.01
N GLU A 238 9.28 5.79 -13.63
CA GLU A 238 8.91 5.52 -15.02
C GLU A 238 7.40 5.21 -15.19
N ASN A 239 6.78 4.52 -14.23
CA ASN A 239 5.43 3.95 -14.37
C ASN A 239 4.34 4.67 -13.58
N ALA A 240 4.70 5.65 -12.73
CA ALA A 240 3.75 6.49 -11.99
C ALA A 240 4.13 7.99 -12.07
N PRO A 241 4.37 8.56 -13.28
CA PRO A 241 4.87 9.92 -13.41
C PRO A 241 3.89 10.97 -12.88
N GLU A 242 2.58 10.78 -13.02
CA GLU A 242 1.58 11.75 -12.57
C GLU A 242 1.45 11.74 -11.04
N GLU A 243 1.44 10.57 -10.41
CA GLU A 243 1.45 10.43 -8.95
C GLU A 243 2.74 11.03 -8.35
N MET A 244 3.89 10.76 -8.97
CA MET A 244 5.17 11.29 -8.51
C MET A 244 5.26 12.82 -8.66
N LYS A 245 4.73 13.37 -9.75
CA LYS A 245 4.59 14.82 -9.94
C LYS A 245 3.69 15.44 -8.88
N PHE A 246 2.57 14.79 -8.56
CA PHE A 246 1.67 15.21 -7.49
C PHE A 246 2.40 15.24 -6.14
N PHE A 247 3.12 14.18 -5.77
CA PHE A 247 3.90 14.15 -4.54
C PHE A 247 4.97 15.24 -4.50
N ASN A 248 5.72 15.42 -5.59
CA ASN A 248 6.75 16.44 -5.68
C ASN A 248 6.21 17.87 -5.54
N GLN A 249 4.99 18.10 -6.02
CA GLN A 249 4.37 19.42 -5.96
C GLN A 249 3.69 19.71 -4.60
N PHE A 250 2.99 18.73 -4.03
CA PHE A 250 2.07 18.97 -2.92
C PHE A 250 2.48 18.33 -1.58
N VAL A 251 3.39 17.37 -1.59
CA VAL A 251 3.81 16.64 -0.38
C VAL A 251 5.25 16.96 -0.01
N ASP A 252 6.18 16.78 -0.95
CA ASP A 252 7.61 16.93 -0.68
C ASP A 252 8.33 17.49 -1.91
N LYS A 253 8.61 18.80 -1.88
CA LYS A 253 9.34 19.50 -2.97
C LYS A 253 10.77 18.97 -3.06
N GLY A 254 11.20 18.57 -4.25
CA GLY A 254 12.51 17.97 -4.49
C GLY A 254 12.52 16.44 -4.35
N LEU A 255 11.37 15.78 -4.15
CA LEU A 255 11.26 14.34 -4.04
C LEU A 255 11.84 13.61 -5.27
N ILE A 256 11.45 14.02 -6.48
CA ILE A 256 11.89 13.39 -7.73
C ILE A 256 13.40 13.52 -7.89
N GLU A 257 13.96 14.72 -7.67
CA GLU A 257 15.41 14.97 -7.75
C GLU A 257 16.19 14.09 -6.77
N ARG A 258 15.70 14.00 -5.52
CA ARG A 258 16.32 13.13 -4.50
C ARG A 258 16.26 11.66 -4.86
N LEU A 259 15.14 11.16 -5.35
CA LEU A 259 14.98 9.77 -5.78
C LEU A 259 15.86 9.46 -7.00
N GLN A 260 15.94 10.37 -7.96
CA GLN A 260 16.85 10.24 -9.10
C GLN A 260 18.31 10.18 -8.63
N GLY A 261 18.68 11.05 -7.68
CA GLY A 261 20.02 11.02 -7.09
C GLY A 261 20.37 9.69 -6.43
N VAL A 262 19.40 9.02 -5.78
CA VAL A 262 19.60 7.67 -5.21
C VAL A 262 19.79 6.63 -6.31
N VAL A 263 19.06 6.73 -7.42
CA VAL A 263 19.19 5.79 -8.56
C VAL A 263 20.55 5.92 -9.24
N ASP A 264 21.09 7.14 -9.34
CA ASP A 264 22.31 7.45 -10.11
C ASP A 264 23.59 7.27 -9.31
N ALA A 265 23.53 7.44 -7.97
CA ALA A 265 24.69 7.31 -7.10
C ALA A 265 25.04 5.86 -6.77
N ASP A 266 26.34 5.57 -6.61
CA ASP A 266 26.79 4.32 -5.99
C ASP A 266 26.60 4.41 -4.47
N PHE A 267 26.15 3.32 -3.85
CA PHE A 267 25.97 3.27 -2.41
C PHE A 267 27.31 3.13 -1.68
N ALA A 268 27.54 3.97 -0.68
CA ALA A 268 28.70 3.84 0.17
C ALA A 268 28.53 2.67 1.14
N HIS A 269 29.53 1.78 1.20
CA HIS A 269 29.61 0.72 2.17
C HIS A 269 30.41 1.22 3.38
N VAL A 270 29.75 1.33 4.53
CA VAL A 270 30.37 1.83 5.77
C VAL A 270 30.27 0.79 6.87
N THR A 271 31.28 0.73 7.72
CA THR A 271 31.22 -0.10 8.92
C THR A 271 30.46 0.61 10.03
N TYR A 272 29.76 -0.16 10.88
CA TYR A 272 29.07 0.34 12.07
C TYR A 272 30.07 0.86 13.12
#